data_f8921c3700cb2778e74b94cd2e81e30c
#
_entry.id   f8921c3700cb2778e74b94cd2e81e30c
#
_cell.length_a   1.000
_cell.length_b   1.000
_cell.length_c   1.000
_cell.angle_alpha   90.00
_cell.angle_beta   90.00
_cell.angle_gamma   90.00
#
_symmetry.space_group_name_H-M   'P 1'
#
loop_
_entity.id
_entity.type
_entity.pdbx_description
1 polymer ?
#
loop_
_entity_poly.entity_id
_entity_poly.type
_entity_poly.pdbx_seq_one_letter_code
_entity_poly.pdbx_strand_id
1 'polypeptide(L)'
;KTTLSGLPTGRTSSSTPCLANERIFAIGGKRIFCLDTKTGKLIWESEIHQKGVASSPLYYDGKIFALIGSLRAYDAKSGVLLWENKQVSGNTASPVLWKTGNSTLIVCNSNKTVVGVNPQSGITRWQGPGGGSSTPVTHGDRLIVHGKPEEVGVIAYQAKQNEINEIWRFPKLTRRADSSPLVHDGKVFLMGAGMRLCLDLESGEVLRKFPAKHDISSPVLINGQILSYEINGSFLQLLDAQPDRLNEGQKFKIGALKCTSPSLLGSHLIIRRPKGLSCFALRGPSPQ
;
A
#
# COMPACT_ATOMS: atom_id res chain seq x y z
N LYS A 1 -0.35 27.05 -5.41
CA LYS A 1 0.38 26.37 -4.31
C LYS A 1 -0.43 26.56 -3.03
N THR A 2 -0.90 25.46 -2.44
CA THR A 2 -1.63 25.50 -1.16
C THR A 2 -0.63 25.21 -0.04
N THR A 3 -0.57 26.09 0.95
CA THR A 3 0.19 25.89 2.17
C THR A 3 -0.75 25.37 3.23
N LEU A 4 -0.48 24.17 3.74
CA LEU A 4 -1.23 23.57 4.84
C LEU A 4 -0.50 23.88 6.14
N SER A 5 -1.22 24.43 7.13
CA SER A 5 -0.65 24.72 8.44
C SER A 5 -0.37 23.42 9.21
N GLY A 6 0.66 23.43 10.05
CA GLY A 6 0.99 22.29 10.94
C GLY A 6 1.64 21.09 10.26
N LEU A 7 2.03 21.20 8.98
CA LEU A 7 2.87 20.19 8.37
C LEU A 7 4.28 20.26 8.95
N PRO A 8 4.83 19.14 9.45
CA PRO A 8 6.18 19.13 9.96
C PRO A 8 7.18 19.35 8.84
N THR A 9 8.22 20.10 9.10
CA THR A 9 9.41 20.19 8.26
C THR A 9 10.25 18.94 8.49
N GLY A 10 10.21 17.98 7.57
CA GLY A 10 11.00 16.75 7.67
C GLY A 10 10.23 15.46 7.30
N ARG A 11 10.81 14.30 7.59
CA ARG A 11 10.32 12.96 7.21
C ARG A 11 9.18 12.43 8.10
N THR A 12 8.26 13.25 8.55
CA THR A 12 7.30 12.84 9.58
C THR A 12 5.97 12.32 9.03
N SER A 13 5.76 12.35 7.71
CA SER A 13 4.63 11.71 7.07
C SER A 13 5.02 11.28 5.65
N SER A 14 4.74 10.03 5.31
CA SER A 14 4.94 9.44 3.98
C SER A 14 3.64 8.88 3.39
N SER A 15 2.51 9.32 3.94
CA SER A 15 1.17 8.98 3.44
C SER A 15 0.97 9.46 1.99
N THR A 16 0.38 8.61 1.16
CA THR A 16 -0.05 8.96 -0.19
C THR A 16 -1.48 9.49 -0.14
N PRO A 17 -1.78 10.65 -0.74
CA PRO A 17 -3.15 11.16 -0.80
C PRO A 17 -4.09 10.24 -1.56
N CYS A 18 -5.36 10.24 -1.17
CA CYS A 18 -6.44 9.56 -1.88
C CYS A 18 -7.29 10.61 -2.63
N LEU A 19 -7.71 10.28 -3.86
CA LEU A 19 -8.61 11.12 -4.66
C LEU A 19 -9.96 10.44 -4.80
N ALA A 20 -11.02 11.17 -4.49
CA ALA A 20 -12.39 10.72 -4.72
C ALA A 20 -13.33 11.93 -4.78
N ASN A 21 -14.34 11.90 -5.67
CA ASN A 21 -15.41 12.89 -5.77
C ASN A 21 -14.88 14.34 -5.83
N GLU A 22 -13.94 14.61 -6.73
CA GLU A 22 -13.28 15.91 -6.90
C GLU A 22 -12.59 16.47 -5.64
N ARG A 23 -12.20 15.58 -4.72
CA ARG A 23 -11.52 15.90 -3.46
C ARG A 23 -10.22 15.12 -3.32
N ILE A 24 -9.26 15.74 -2.65
CA ILE A 24 -8.00 15.13 -2.23
C ILE A 24 -8.06 14.98 -0.72
N PHE A 25 -7.86 13.76 -0.24
CA PHE A 25 -7.74 13.46 1.18
C PHE A 25 -6.28 13.13 1.49
N ALA A 26 -5.69 13.84 2.42
CA ALA A 26 -4.29 13.70 2.78
C ALA A 26 -4.09 13.66 4.29
N ILE A 27 -3.08 12.90 4.73
CA ILE A 27 -2.65 12.87 6.12
C ILE A 27 -1.29 13.54 6.21
N GLY A 28 -1.15 14.52 7.08
CA GLY A 28 0.09 15.25 7.27
C GLY A 28 0.19 15.84 8.67
N GLY A 29 1.38 15.76 9.26
CA GLY A 29 1.57 16.24 10.62
C GLY A 29 0.67 15.52 11.61
N LYS A 30 -0.19 16.29 12.27
CA LYS A 30 -1.20 15.79 13.21
C LYS A 30 -2.64 16.03 12.69
N ARG A 31 -2.83 16.03 11.38
CA ARG A 31 -4.13 16.35 10.77
C ARG A 31 -4.42 15.47 9.56
N ILE A 32 -5.69 15.27 9.31
CA ILE A 32 -6.23 14.79 8.05
C ILE A 32 -6.89 15.99 7.35
N PHE A 33 -6.66 16.13 6.06
CA PHE A 33 -7.11 17.26 5.24
C PHE A 33 -8.00 16.79 4.11
N CYS A 34 -8.99 17.59 3.77
CA CYS A 34 -9.72 17.49 2.52
C CYS A 34 -9.54 18.78 1.71
N LEU A 35 -9.09 18.63 0.48
CA LEU A 35 -8.86 19.73 -0.46
C LEU A 35 -9.72 19.54 -1.70
N ASP A 36 -10.10 20.66 -2.31
CA ASP A 36 -10.69 20.66 -3.64
C ASP A 36 -9.63 20.36 -4.70
N THR A 37 -9.90 19.44 -5.64
CA THR A 37 -8.92 19.00 -6.65
C THR A 37 -8.58 20.08 -7.67
N LYS A 38 -9.52 20.96 -8.02
CA LYS A 38 -9.35 21.98 -9.06
C LYS A 38 -8.58 23.19 -8.55
N THR A 39 -8.92 23.62 -7.32
CA THR A 39 -8.40 24.87 -6.73
C THR A 39 -7.30 24.63 -5.71
N GLY A 40 -7.20 23.42 -5.16
CA GLY A 40 -6.32 23.08 -4.04
C GLY A 40 -6.73 23.74 -2.71
N LYS A 41 -7.89 24.39 -2.64
CA LYS A 41 -8.37 25.04 -1.41
C LYS A 41 -8.77 24.01 -0.38
N LEU A 42 -8.50 24.34 0.89
CA LEU A 42 -8.94 23.55 2.04
C LEU A 42 -10.46 23.58 2.14
N ILE A 43 -11.08 22.40 2.21
CA ILE A 43 -12.52 22.22 2.45
C ILE A 43 -12.76 21.99 3.94
N TRP A 44 -12.03 21.01 4.53
CA TRP A 44 -12.05 20.74 5.96
C TRP A 44 -10.73 20.11 6.41
N GLU A 45 -10.47 20.19 7.71
CA GLU A 45 -9.40 19.48 8.38
C GLU A 45 -9.88 18.91 9.71
N SER A 46 -9.30 17.80 10.16
CA SER A 46 -9.55 17.18 11.45
C SER A 46 -8.25 16.85 12.15
N GLU A 47 -8.18 17.07 13.44
CA GLU A 47 -7.00 16.76 14.23
C GLU A 47 -6.86 15.26 14.46
N ILE A 48 -5.61 14.81 14.45
CA ILE A 48 -5.20 13.47 14.85
C ILE A 48 -4.08 13.60 15.88
N HIS A 49 -4.11 12.76 16.91
CA HIS A 49 -3.09 12.84 17.98
C HIS A 49 -1.85 11.99 17.70
N GLN A 50 -1.77 11.38 16.50
CA GLN A 50 -0.68 10.50 16.09
C GLN A 50 0.39 11.24 15.29
N LYS A 51 1.66 10.93 15.55
CA LYS A 51 2.82 11.39 14.75
C LYS A 51 3.37 10.25 13.91
N GLY A 52 4.07 10.62 12.81
CA GLY A 52 4.83 9.66 12.00
C GLY A 52 3.96 8.67 11.23
N VAL A 53 2.79 9.13 10.74
CA VAL A 53 1.88 8.29 9.96
C VAL A 53 2.40 8.12 8.54
N ALA A 54 2.55 6.87 8.11
CA ALA A 54 2.84 6.49 6.73
C ALA A 54 1.64 5.83 6.02
N SER A 55 0.62 5.42 6.79
CA SER A 55 -0.64 4.88 6.28
C SER A 55 -1.36 5.90 5.40
N SER A 56 -1.79 5.48 4.23
CA SER A 56 -2.56 6.29 3.27
C SER A 56 -4.05 6.18 3.56
N PRO A 57 -4.84 7.26 3.40
CA PRO A 57 -6.27 7.20 3.56
C PRO A 57 -6.92 6.40 2.43
N LEU A 58 -8.03 5.73 2.73
CA LEU A 58 -8.87 4.99 1.80
C LEU A 58 -10.25 5.63 1.75
N TYR A 59 -10.75 5.94 0.55
CA TYR A 59 -12.14 6.36 0.36
C TYR A 59 -13.02 5.15 0.00
N TYR A 60 -14.15 5.02 0.69
CA TYR A 60 -15.22 4.09 0.31
C TYR A 60 -16.54 4.56 0.89
N ASP A 61 -17.59 4.56 0.07
CA ASP A 61 -18.99 4.81 0.44
C ASP A 61 -19.19 6.05 1.32
N GLY A 62 -18.69 7.20 0.84
CA GLY A 62 -18.82 8.49 1.53
C GLY A 62 -17.94 8.64 2.77
N LYS A 63 -17.05 7.69 3.07
CA LYS A 63 -16.18 7.68 4.24
C LYS A 63 -14.72 7.67 3.87
N ILE A 64 -13.91 8.23 4.74
CA ILE A 64 -12.45 8.14 4.70
C ILE A 64 -11.99 7.27 5.86
N PHE A 65 -11.32 6.18 5.52
CA PHE A 65 -10.70 5.28 6.49
C PHE A 65 -9.22 5.59 6.61
N ALA A 66 -8.72 5.68 7.84
CA ALA A 66 -7.33 5.95 8.12
C ALA A 66 -6.82 5.13 9.31
N LEU A 67 -5.68 4.47 9.14
CA LEU A 67 -4.99 3.76 10.22
C LEU A 67 -3.94 4.69 10.83
N ILE A 68 -4.30 5.39 11.88
CA ILE A 68 -3.54 6.47 12.54
C ILE A 68 -3.48 6.26 14.05
N GLY A 69 -2.67 5.26 14.48
CA GLY A 69 -2.65 4.73 15.84
C GLY A 69 -3.77 3.71 16.07
N SER A 70 -4.98 4.03 15.64
CA SER A 70 -6.17 3.19 15.57
C SER A 70 -6.81 3.31 14.19
N LEU A 71 -7.71 2.38 13.83
CA LEU A 71 -8.50 2.52 12.62
C LEU A 71 -9.68 3.45 12.86
N ARG A 72 -9.81 4.49 12.05
CA ARG A 72 -10.86 5.50 12.13
C ARG A 72 -11.57 5.68 10.81
N ALA A 73 -12.87 5.99 10.89
CA ALA A 73 -13.65 6.45 9.74
C ALA A 73 -14.15 7.87 9.98
N TYR A 74 -14.00 8.68 8.96
CA TYR A 74 -14.48 10.05 8.91
C TYR A 74 -15.51 10.20 7.80
N ASP A 75 -16.51 11.04 8.01
CA ASP A 75 -17.39 11.49 6.94
C ASP A 75 -16.58 12.27 5.89
N ALA A 76 -16.60 11.81 4.64
CA ALA A 76 -15.79 12.41 3.59
C ALA A 76 -16.23 13.83 3.22
N LYS A 77 -17.47 14.22 3.51
CA LYS A 77 -18.00 15.55 3.20
C LYS A 77 -17.63 16.59 4.26
N SER A 78 -17.69 16.22 5.53
CA SER A 78 -17.55 17.13 6.68
C SER A 78 -16.27 16.95 7.49
N GLY A 79 -15.59 15.79 7.38
CA GLY A 79 -14.43 15.47 8.21
C GLY A 79 -14.76 15.03 9.64
N VAL A 80 -16.05 14.87 9.97
CA VAL A 80 -16.50 14.41 11.28
C VAL A 80 -16.10 12.95 11.49
N LEU A 81 -15.55 12.64 12.66
CA LEU A 81 -15.25 11.28 13.07
C LEU A 81 -16.55 10.50 13.27
N LEU A 82 -16.75 9.42 12.49
CA LEU A 82 -17.94 8.57 12.56
C LEU A 82 -17.76 7.44 13.57
N TRP A 83 -16.59 6.80 13.56
CA TRP A 83 -16.24 5.75 14.50
C TRP A 83 -14.72 5.55 14.60
N GLU A 84 -14.29 4.94 15.69
CA GLU A 84 -12.92 4.53 15.94
C GLU A 84 -12.88 3.09 16.46
N ASN A 85 -12.03 2.24 15.85
CA ASN A 85 -11.73 0.91 16.35
C ASN A 85 -10.30 0.88 16.93
N LYS A 86 -10.19 0.95 18.26
CA LYS A 86 -8.92 0.96 19.00
C LYS A 86 -8.22 -0.40 19.06
N GLN A 87 -8.92 -1.48 18.72
CA GLN A 87 -8.33 -2.84 18.65
C GLN A 87 -7.44 -3.01 17.42
N VAL A 88 -7.68 -2.23 16.37
CA VAL A 88 -6.87 -2.22 15.14
C VAL A 88 -5.81 -1.14 15.27
N SER A 89 -4.60 -1.51 15.66
CA SER A 89 -3.52 -0.57 15.92
C SER A 89 -2.47 -0.56 14.80
N GLY A 90 -1.99 0.63 14.43
CA GLY A 90 -0.95 0.80 13.42
C GLY A 90 -0.89 2.23 12.89
N ASN A 91 0.14 2.50 12.07
CA ASN A 91 0.32 3.81 11.43
C ASN A 91 1.14 3.75 10.14
N THR A 92 1.41 2.56 9.61
CA THR A 92 2.29 2.37 8.44
C THR A 92 1.60 1.67 7.29
N ALA A 93 1.04 0.48 7.51
CA ALA A 93 0.22 -0.19 6.51
C ALA A 93 -1.05 0.61 6.23
N SER A 94 -1.45 0.68 4.97
CA SER A 94 -2.68 1.37 4.58
C SER A 94 -3.88 0.43 4.65
N PRO A 95 -5.07 0.93 5.02
CA PRO A 95 -6.31 0.17 4.87
C PRO A 95 -6.60 -0.12 3.40
N VAL A 96 -7.13 -1.29 3.11
CA VAL A 96 -7.58 -1.68 1.77
C VAL A 96 -9.02 -2.16 1.80
N LEU A 97 -9.70 -2.04 0.68
CA LEU A 97 -11.06 -2.54 0.51
C LEU A 97 -11.00 -3.98 0.01
N TRP A 98 -11.68 -4.89 0.68
CA TRP A 98 -11.86 -6.26 0.23
C TRP A 98 -13.35 -6.60 0.09
N LYS A 99 -13.75 -6.87 -1.15
CA LYS A 99 -15.10 -7.31 -1.47
C LYS A 99 -15.12 -8.84 -1.48
N THR A 100 -15.90 -9.44 -0.60
CA THR A 100 -15.96 -10.88 -0.39
C THR A 100 -17.40 -11.36 -0.57
N GLY A 101 -17.77 -11.82 -1.77
CA GLY A 101 -19.14 -12.17 -2.07
C GLY A 101 -20.11 -11.03 -1.75
N ASN A 102 -20.99 -11.22 -0.77
CA ASN A 102 -21.98 -10.23 -0.35
C ASN A 102 -21.48 -9.25 0.72
N SER A 103 -20.23 -9.40 1.17
CA SER A 103 -19.64 -8.58 2.22
C SER A 103 -18.54 -7.67 1.70
N THR A 104 -18.39 -6.54 2.35
CA THR A 104 -17.27 -5.63 2.11
C THR A 104 -16.57 -5.37 3.43
N LEU A 105 -15.25 -5.52 3.44
CA LEU A 105 -14.41 -5.28 4.61
C LEU A 105 -13.37 -4.19 4.34
N ILE A 106 -13.09 -3.39 5.34
CA ILE A 106 -11.86 -2.61 5.41
C ILE A 106 -10.83 -3.49 6.07
N VAL A 107 -9.78 -3.87 5.33
CA VAL A 107 -8.72 -4.74 5.84
C VAL A 107 -7.49 -3.92 6.18
N CYS A 108 -6.94 -4.16 7.35
CA CYS A 108 -5.72 -3.53 7.83
C CYS A 108 -4.72 -4.59 8.29
N ASN A 109 -3.48 -4.49 7.82
CA ASN A 109 -2.37 -5.19 8.45
C ASN A 109 -1.93 -4.35 9.65
N SER A 110 -2.40 -4.73 10.83
CA SER A 110 -2.16 -4.00 12.07
C SER A 110 -0.75 -4.30 12.64
N ASN A 111 -0.43 -3.79 13.81
CA ASN A 111 0.88 -4.06 14.41
C ASN A 111 1.12 -5.55 14.73
N LYS A 112 0.06 -6.33 14.95
CA LYS A 112 0.17 -7.74 15.41
C LYS A 112 -0.53 -8.74 14.49
N THR A 113 -1.62 -8.33 13.84
CA THR A 113 -2.52 -9.22 13.09
C THR A 113 -3.04 -8.51 11.86
N VAL A 114 -3.59 -9.25 10.90
CA VAL A 114 -4.44 -8.67 9.87
C VAL A 114 -5.89 -8.73 10.35
N VAL A 115 -6.64 -7.63 10.13
CA VAL A 115 -7.99 -7.46 10.66
C VAL A 115 -8.92 -6.98 9.56
N GLY A 116 -10.09 -7.61 9.44
CA GLY A 116 -11.19 -7.18 8.58
C GLY A 116 -12.31 -6.54 9.40
N VAL A 117 -12.68 -5.32 9.04
CA VAL A 117 -13.63 -4.48 9.79
C VAL A 117 -14.82 -4.11 8.91
N ASN A 118 -16.02 -4.12 9.48
CA ASN A 118 -17.20 -3.62 8.80
C ASN A 118 -17.10 -2.12 8.56
N PRO A 119 -17.22 -1.63 7.31
CA PRO A 119 -17.00 -0.20 7.00
C PRO A 119 -18.06 0.73 7.58
N GLN A 120 -19.25 0.24 7.90
CA GLN A 120 -20.32 1.09 8.44
C GLN A 120 -20.22 1.25 9.96
N SER A 121 -19.95 0.15 10.68
CA SER A 121 -19.99 0.13 12.13
C SER A 121 -18.64 0.19 12.82
N GLY A 122 -17.54 -0.03 12.08
CA GLY A 122 -16.20 -0.15 12.67
C GLY A 122 -15.96 -1.46 13.45
N ILE A 123 -16.91 -2.38 13.48
CA ILE A 123 -16.81 -3.63 14.23
C ILE A 123 -15.91 -4.61 13.48
N THR A 124 -14.96 -5.21 14.19
CA THR A 124 -14.13 -6.30 13.68
C THR A 124 -14.99 -7.51 13.34
N ARG A 125 -14.90 -8.00 12.11
CA ARG A 125 -15.62 -9.17 11.61
C ARG A 125 -14.74 -10.39 11.47
N TRP A 126 -13.44 -10.16 11.24
CA TRP A 126 -12.48 -11.21 11.05
C TRP A 126 -11.08 -10.74 11.48
N GLN A 127 -10.28 -11.69 11.91
CA GLN A 127 -8.88 -11.48 12.26
C GLN A 127 -8.07 -12.74 11.96
N GLY A 128 -6.85 -12.56 11.48
CA GLY A 128 -5.92 -13.64 11.17
C GLY A 128 -4.46 -13.25 11.45
N PRO A 129 -3.53 -14.22 11.34
CA PRO A 129 -2.09 -13.97 11.38
C PRO A 129 -1.67 -12.88 10.39
N GLY A 130 -0.76 -12.02 10.83
CA GLY A 130 -0.29 -10.87 10.04
C GLY A 130 0.66 -10.03 10.89
N GLY A 131 0.54 -8.73 10.76
CA GLY A 131 1.30 -7.76 11.55
C GLY A 131 2.50 -7.19 10.82
N GLY A 132 2.61 -5.87 10.80
CA GLY A 132 3.73 -5.18 10.20
C GLY A 132 3.35 -3.91 9.43
N SER A 133 4.25 -3.48 8.56
CA SER A 133 4.15 -2.21 7.83
C SER A 133 3.67 -2.37 6.39
N SER A 134 3.63 -3.58 5.89
CA SER A 134 3.23 -3.88 4.52
C SER A 134 1.71 -3.75 4.35
N THR A 135 1.28 -3.03 3.32
CA THR A 135 -0.13 -2.93 2.97
C THR A 135 -0.60 -4.24 2.31
N PRO A 136 -1.70 -4.84 2.76
CA PRO A 136 -2.28 -6.02 2.12
C PRO A 136 -2.69 -5.75 0.68
N VAL A 137 -2.79 -6.80 -0.11
CA VAL A 137 -3.30 -6.72 -1.50
C VAL A 137 -4.48 -7.65 -1.66
N THR A 138 -5.53 -7.15 -2.29
CA THR A 138 -6.74 -7.91 -2.61
C THR A 138 -6.81 -8.22 -4.10
N HIS A 139 -7.20 -9.45 -4.45
CA HIS A 139 -7.42 -9.88 -5.82
C HIS A 139 -8.60 -10.87 -5.85
N GLY A 140 -9.77 -10.41 -6.29
CA GLY A 140 -10.99 -11.18 -6.20
C GLY A 140 -11.28 -11.60 -4.74
N ASP A 141 -11.47 -12.90 -4.53
CA ASP A 141 -11.69 -13.51 -3.23
C ASP A 141 -10.38 -13.79 -2.43
N ARG A 142 -9.22 -13.39 -2.96
CA ARG A 142 -7.90 -13.55 -2.33
C ARG A 142 -7.47 -12.28 -1.61
N LEU A 143 -6.82 -12.47 -0.46
CA LEU A 143 -6.12 -11.44 0.30
C LEU A 143 -4.70 -11.90 0.56
N ILE A 144 -3.72 -11.14 0.10
CA ILE A 144 -2.30 -11.43 0.30
C ILE A 144 -1.76 -10.49 1.36
N VAL A 145 -1.18 -11.04 2.41
CA VAL A 145 -0.63 -10.32 3.55
C VAL A 145 0.86 -10.65 3.68
N HIS A 146 1.69 -9.63 3.72
CA HIS A 146 3.10 -9.78 4.08
C HIS A 146 3.29 -9.30 5.51
N GLY A 147 3.57 -10.22 6.41
CA GLY A 147 3.75 -9.98 7.84
C GLY A 147 5.22 -9.88 8.24
N LYS A 148 5.48 -9.14 9.30
CA LYS A 148 6.83 -8.95 9.84
C LYS A 148 7.35 -10.14 10.65
N PRO A 149 6.51 -10.86 11.45
CA PRO A 149 6.97 -12.06 12.16
C PRO A 149 7.43 -13.15 11.18
N GLU A 150 8.54 -13.82 11.52
CA GLU A 150 9.12 -14.87 10.65
C GLU A 150 8.18 -16.04 10.40
N GLU A 151 7.38 -16.39 11.41
CA GLU A 151 6.35 -17.43 11.33
C GLU A 151 5.17 -17.03 10.44
N VAL A 152 4.99 -15.73 10.17
CA VAL A 152 3.96 -15.20 9.30
C VAL A 152 4.43 -15.20 7.85
N GLY A 153 5.49 -14.48 7.54
CA GLY A 153 5.99 -14.35 6.17
C GLY A 153 4.94 -13.78 5.22
N VAL A 154 4.69 -14.45 4.08
CA VAL A 154 3.56 -14.13 3.19
C VAL A 154 2.45 -15.15 3.39
N ILE A 155 1.23 -14.66 3.59
CA ILE A 155 0.03 -15.48 3.77
C ILE A 155 -0.99 -15.10 2.71
N ALA A 156 -1.64 -16.11 2.14
CA ALA A 156 -2.86 -15.91 1.36
C ALA A 156 -4.08 -16.39 2.14
N TYR A 157 -5.10 -15.56 2.13
CA TYR A 157 -6.44 -15.87 2.63
C TYR A 157 -7.41 -15.92 1.47
N GLN A 158 -8.40 -16.78 1.59
CA GLN A 158 -9.56 -16.86 0.68
C GLN A 158 -10.85 -16.59 1.44
N ALA A 159 -11.68 -15.72 0.89
CA ALA A 159 -13.05 -15.54 1.34
C ALA A 159 -14.01 -16.44 0.53
N LYS A 160 -14.67 -17.38 1.20
CA LYS A 160 -15.64 -18.28 0.58
C LYS A 160 -16.82 -18.49 1.52
N GLN A 161 -18.03 -18.32 1.03
CA GLN A 161 -19.28 -18.57 1.78
C GLN A 161 -19.33 -17.91 3.16
N ASN A 162 -18.91 -16.63 3.25
CA ASN A 162 -18.80 -15.84 4.49
C ASN A 162 -17.71 -16.26 5.48
N GLU A 163 -16.88 -17.22 5.14
CA GLU A 163 -15.69 -17.60 5.89
C GLU A 163 -14.43 -17.04 5.22
N ILE A 164 -13.43 -16.75 6.03
CA ILE A 164 -12.11 -16.32 5.56
C ILE A 164 -11.09 -17.28 6.15
N ASN A 165 -10.50 -18.08 5.27
CA ASN A 165 -9.56 -19.12 5.65
C ASN A 165 -8.18 -18.85 5.06
N GLU A 166 -7.12 -19.18 5.80
CA GLU A 166 -5.78 -19.26 5.27
C GLU A 166 -5.69 -20.43 4.28
N ILE A 167 -5.19 -20.19 3.07
CA ILE A 167 -5.05 -21.22 2.07
C ILE A 167 -3.61 -21.70 1.90
N TRP A 168 -2.65 -20.79 2.07
CA TRP A 168 -1.24 -21.12 2.11
C TRP A 168 -0.44 -20.06 2.84
N ARG A 169 0.78 -20.44 3.25
CA ARG A 169 1.75 -19.58 3.92
C ARG A 169 3.16 -19.87 3.43
N PHE A 170 3.91 -18.82 3.16
CA PHE A 170 5.35 -18.86 2.90
C PHE A 170 6.09 -18.18 4.03
N PRO A 171 6.54 -18.94 5.07
CA PRO A 171 7.19 -18.39 6.26
C PRO A 171 8.66 -18.02 6.00
N LYS A 172 9.35 -17.53 7.04
CA LYS A 172 10.80 -17.24 7.06
C LYS A 172 11.27 -16.16 6.10
N LEU A 173 10.43 -15.18 5.84
CA LEU A 173 10.86 -13.93 5.23
C LEU A 173 11.44 -13.03 6.32
N THR A 174 12.73 -13.19 6.58
CA THR A 174 13.43 -12.42 7.60
C THR A 174 13.71 -11.02 7.11
N ARG A 175 13.49 -10.03 7.97
CA ARG A 175 13.91 -8.63 7.90
C ARG A 175 13.28 -7.78 6.78
N ARG A 176 12.65 -6.68 7.20
CA ARG A 176 12.10 -5.59 6.38
C ARG A 176 10.92 -6.02 5.48
N ALA A 177 9.92 -6.64 6.10
CA ALA A 177 8.61 -6.88 5.50
C ALA A 177 7.79 -5.58 5.36
N ASP A 178 8.38 -4.54 4.76
CA ASP A 178 7.75 -3.23 4.66
C ASP A 178 7.25 -2.94 3.24
N SER A 179 7.71 -3.72 2.24
CA SER A 179 7.22 -3.66 0.87
C SER A 179 5.92 -4.44 0.72
N SER A 180 4.94 -3.84 0.07
CA SER A 180 3.67 -4.50 -0.23
C SER A 180 3.85 -5.53 -1.34
N PRO A 181 3.14 -6.67 -1.30
CA PRO A 181 3.07 -7.61 -2.41
C PRO A 181 2.45 -6.96 -3.66
N LEU A 182 2.67 -7.58 -4.81
CA LEU A 182 1.99 -7.27 -6.07
C LEU A 182 1.37 -8.57 -6.59
N VAL A 183 0.12 -8.52 -7.03
CA VAL A 183 -0.55 -9.66 -7.67
C VAL A 183 -0.77 -9.35 -9.14
N HIS A 184 -0.34 -10.26 -10.00
CA HIS A 184 -0.52 -10.15 -11.45
C HIS A 184 -0.50 -11.53 -12.10
N ASP A 185 -1.45 -11.78 -12.98
CA ASP A 185 -1.52 -12.99 -13.81
C ASP A 185 -1.34 -14.29 -13.02
N GLY A 186 -2.16 -14.48 -11.96
CA GLY A 186 -2.11 -15.67 -11.10
C GLY A 186 -0.84 -15.81 -10.26
N LYS A 187 -0.05 -14.75 -10.10
CA LYS A 187 1.23 -14.76 -9.40
C LYS A 187 1.30 -13.68 -8.34
N VAL A 188 2.02 -13.96 -7.27
CA VAL A 188 2.35 -13.02 -6.19
C VAL A 188 3.82 -12.67 -6.27
N PHE A 189 4.11 -11.39 -6.45
CA PHE A 189 5.48 -10.87 -6.48
C PHE A 189 5.79 -10.11 -5.19
N LEU A 190 6.95 -10.40 -4.63
CA LEU A 190 7.50 -9.70 -3.47
C LEU A 190 8.89 -9.15 -3.81
N MET A 191 9.01 -7.82 -3.78
CA MET A 191 10.24 -7.10 -4.07
C MET A 191 10.77 -6.47 -2.79
N GLY A 192 11.37 -7.27 -1.94
CA GLY A 192 11.87 -6.81 -0.65
C GLY A 192 12.50 -7.94 0.14
N ALA A 193 12.77 -7.72 1.42
CA ALA A 193 13.39 -8.71 2.30
C ALA A 193 14.69 -9.35 1.74
N GLY A 194 15.45 -8.61 0.93
CA GLY A 194 16.71 -9.08 0.33
C GLY A 194 16.53 -10.01 -0.87
N MET A 195 15.33 -10.09 -1.45
CA MET A 195 15.02 -11.01 -2.55
C MET A 195 13.98 -10.44 -3.52
N ARG A 196 13.91 -11.04 -4.70
CA ARG A 196 12.76 -11.08 -5.60
C ARG A 196 12.14 -12.45 -5.47
N LEU A 197 10.88 -12.50 -5.13
CA LEU A 197 10.14 -13.74 -4.93
C LEU A 197 8.90 -13.70 -5.82
N CYS A 198 8.67 -14.80 -6.54
CA CYS A 198 7.44 -15.05 -7.26
C CYS A 198 6.83 -16.35 -6.75
N LEU A 199 5.59 -16.26 -6.29
CA LEU A 199 4.79 -17.39 -5.82
C LEU A 199 3.58 -17.58 -6.74
N ASP A 200 3.11 -18.79 -6.87
CA ASP A 200 1.80 -19.08 -7.43
C ASP A 200 0.70 -18.57 -6.49
N LEU A 201 -0.30 -17.88 -7.02
CA LEU A 201 -1.36 -17.26 -6.23
C LEU A 201 -2.27 -18.28 -5.54
N GLU A 202 -2.49 -19.43 -6.15
CA GLU A 202 -3.44 -20.43 -5.64
C GLU A 202 -2.78 -21.40 -4.65
N SER A 203 -1.55 -21.85 -4.95
CA SER A 203 -0.86 -22.85 -4.14
C SER A 203 0.18 -22.30 -3.18
N GLY A 204 0.70 -21.09 -3.43
CA GLY A 204 1.83 -20.53 -2.69
C GLY A 204 3.18 -21.18 -3.05
N GLU A 205 3.22 -21.99 -4.08
CA GLU A 205 4.45 -22.62 -4.56
C GLU A 205 5.45 -21.55 -5.04
N VAL A 206 6.73 -21.76 -4.73
CA VAL A 206 7.81 -20.86 -5.17
C VAL A 206 8.11 -21.11 -6.65
N LEU A 207 7.63 -20.23 -7.51
CA LEU A 207 7.94 -20.28 -8.93
C LEU A 207 9.35 -19.78 -9.21
N ARG A 208 9.80 -18.72 -8.54
CA ARG A 208 11.18 -18.20 -8.64
C ARG A 208 11.58 -17.41 -7.41
N LYS A 209 12.89 -17.44 -7.11
CA LYS A 209 13.49 -16.68 -6.02
C LYS A 209 14.90 -16.27 -6.41
N PHE A 210 15.19 -14.97 -6.31
CA PHE A 210 16.53 -14.41 -6.60
C PHE A 210 16.96 -13.50 -5.45
N PRO A 211 18.24 -13.52 -5.04
CA PRO A 211 18.81 -12.50 -4.15
C PRO A 211 18.72 -11.12 -4.83
N ALA A 212 18.35 -10.11 -4.08
CA ALA A 212 18.26 -8.75 -4.58
C ALA A 212 18.41 -7.72 -3.46
N LYS A 213 18.86 -6.50 -3.84
CA LYS A 213 19.03 -5.36 -2.92
C LYS A 213 17.89 -4.36 -3.12
N HIS A 214 16.66 -4.83 -2.91
CA HIS A 214 15.49 -3.95 -2.99
C HIS A 214 15.35 -3.05 -1.77
N ASP A 215 14.70 -1.92 -1.99
CA ASP A 215 14.32 -0.97 -0.96
C ASP A 215 13.00 -1.36 -0.28
N ILE A 216 12.68 -0.59 0.77
CA ILE A 216 11.38 -0.62 1.45
C ILE A 216 10.34 0.15 0.61
N SER A 217 10.28 -0.07 -0.70
CA SER A 217 9.29 0.54 -1.57
C SER A 217 8.39 -0.53 -2.16
N SER A 218 7.12 -0.22 -2.28
CA SER A 218 6.19 -1.14 -2.92
C SER A 218 6.37 -1.12 -4.44
N PRO A 219 6.39 -2.28 -5.10
CA PRO A 219 6.45 -2.35 -6.55
C PRO A 219 5.16 -1.84 -7.18
N VAL A 220 5.26 -1.38 -8.42
CA VAL A 220 4.13 -0.94 -9.24
C VAL A 220 4.17 -1.70 -10.57
N LEU A 221 3.01 -2.12 -11.04
CA LEU A 221 2.86 -2.81 -12.33
C LEU A 221 2.49 -1.82 -13.43
N ILE A 222 3.15 -1.93 -14.58
CA ILE A 222 2.79 -1.23 -15.82
C ILE A 222 3.06 -2.12 -17.03
N ASN A 223 2.06 -2.34 -17.85
CA ASN A 223 2.17 -3.10 -19.11
C ASN A 223 2.91 -4.45 -18.95
N GLY A 224 2.57 -5.22 -17.90
CA GLY A 224 3.22 -6.49 -17.61
C GLY A 224 4.64 -6.40 -17.05
N GLN A 225 5.09 -5.20 -16.71
CA GLN A 225 6.42 -4.96 -16.11
C GLN A 225 6.31 -4.43 -14.69
N ILE A 226 7.22 -4.83 -13.83
CA ILE A 226 7.32 -4.41 -12.44
C ILE A 226 8.34 -3.30 -12.31
N LEU A 227 7.91 -2.15 -11.81
CA LEU A 227 8.76 -1.04 -11.40
C LEU A 227 9.07 -1.17 -9.91
N SER A 228 10.35 -1.18 -9.54
CA SER A 228 10.79 -1.17 -8.14
C SER A 228 12.05 -0.34 -7.95
N TYR A 229 12.27 0.16 -6.73
CA TYR A 229 13.50 0.87 -6.40
C TYR A 229 14.55 -0.06 -5.81
N GLU A 230 15.81 0.25 -6.10
CA GLU A 230 16.98 -0.38 -5.49
C GLU A 230 17.94 0.66 -4.89
N ILE A 231 18.72 0.19 -3.92
CA ILE A 231 19.83 0.94 -3.30
C ILE A 231 19.35 2.31 -2.80
N ASN A 232 18.39 2.30 -1.87
CA ASN A 232 17.80 3.49 -1.23
C ASN A 232 17.24 4.52 -2.23
N GLY A 233 16.62 4.07 -3.31
CA GLY A 233 16.03 4.92 -4.33
C GLY A 233 17.03 5.44 -5.37
N SER A 234 18.29 5.02 -5.33
CA SER A 234 19.29 5.44 -6.31
C SER A 234 18.94 4.97 -7.72
N PHE A 235 18.35 3.79 -7.82
CA PHE A 235 17.99 3.17 -9.09
C PHE A 235 16.51 2.79 -9.15
N LEU A 236 15.91 2.95 -10.32
CA LEU A 236 14.65 2.36 -10.72
C LEU A 236 14.96 1.12 -11.55
N GLN A 237 14.32 0.03 -11.23
CA GLN A 237 14.41 -1.20 -11.97
C GLN A 237 13.08 -1.49 -12.66
N LEU A 238 13.15 -1.89 -13.91
CA LEU A 238 12.04 -2.35 -14.73
C LEU A 238 12.26 -3.82 -15.02
N LEU A 239 11.37 -4.69 -14.52
CA LEU A 239 11.46 -6.14 -14.62
C LEU A 239 10.22 -6.69 -15.33
N ASP A 240 10.37 -7.70 -16.14
CA ASP A 240 9.19 -8.42 -16.64
C ASP A 240 8.49 -9.16 -15.50
N ALA A 241 7.15 -9.06 -15.46
CA ALA A 241 6.32 -9.75 -14.46
C ALA A 241 6.14 -11.24 -14.84
N GLN A 242 7.24 -11.90 -15.20
CA GLN A 242 7.29 -13.33 -15.53
C GLN A 242 8.34 -14.02 -14.65
N PRO A 243 8.06 -15.23 -14.10
CA PRO A 243 8.97 -15.90 -13.17
C PRO A 243 10.38 -16.06 -13.73
N ASP A 244 10.50 -16.58 -14.97
CA ASP A 244 11.78 -16.88 -15.59
C ASP A 244 12.58 -15.64 -15.95
N ARG A 245 11.92 -14.50 -16.16
CA ARG A 245 12.54 -13.22 -16.54
C ARG A 245 12.63 -12.23 -15.37
N LEU A 246 12.27 -12.62 -14.18
CA LEU A 246 12.25 -11.74 -12.99
C LEU A 246 13.65 -11.25 -12.57
N ASN A 247 14.71 -11.85 -13.07
CA ASN A 247 16.10 -11.41 -12.85
C ASN A 247 16.66 -10.60 -14.03
N GLU A 248 15.93 -10.52 -15.11
CA GLU A 248 16.29 -9.75 -16.30
C GLU A 248 15.53 -8.44 -16.27
N GLY A 249 16.23 -7.33 -16.50
CA GLY A 249 15.55 -6.04 -16.50
C GLY A 249 16.48 -4.87 -16.72
N GLN A 250 15.87 -3.75 -17.05
CA GLN A 250 16.58 -2.49 -17.23
C GLN A 250 16.71 -1.76 -15.92
N LYS A 251 17.84 -1.09 -15.73
CA LYS A 251 18.14 -0.33 -14.52
C LYS A 251 18.51 1.10 -14.88
N PHE A 252 17.80 2.04 -14.26
CA PHE A 252 17.95 3.47 -14.51
C PHE A 252 18.40 4.19 -13.24
N LYS A 253 19.42 5.04 -13.33
CA LYS A 253 19.80 5.91 -12.23
C LYS A 253 18.75 7.02 -12.10
N ILE A 254 18.06 7.08 -10.96
CA ILE A 254 16.90 7.95 -10.82
C ILE A 254 17.00 8.91 -9.62
N GLY A 255 17.60 8.53 -8.51
CA GLY A 255 17.73 9.35 -7.31
C GLY A 255 16.39 9.68 -6.66
N ALA A 256 15.52 8.69 -6.48
CA ALA A 256 14.28 8.81 -5.73
C ALA A 256 14.54 9.02 -4.23
N LEU A 257 13.58 9.63 -3.54
CA LEU A 257 13.63 9.73 -2.09
C LEU A 257 13.44 8.34 -1.47
N LYS A 258 14.30 7.99 -0.53
CA LYS A 258 14.24 6.71 0.21
C LYS A 258 12.86 6.49 0.83
N CYS A 259 12.38 5.25 0.83
CA CYS A 259 11.10 4.82 1.39
C CYS A 259 9.87 5.43 0.70
N THR A 260 9.99 5.83 -0.57
CA THR A 260 8.86 6.16 -1.42
C THR A 260 8.65 5.07 -2.47
N SER A 261 7.49 5.05 -3.10
CA SER A 261 7.20 4.15 -4.22
C SER A 261 7.01 4.96 -5.50
N PRO A 262 7.30 4.40 -6.68
CA PRO A 262 6.96 5.04 -7.94
C PRO A 262 5.44 5.18 -8.04
N SER A 263 4.98 6.25 -8.68
CA SER A 263 3.55 6.49 -8.93
C SER A 263 3.32 6.65 -10.43
N LEU A 264 2.22 6.07 -10.91
CA LEU A 264 1.83 6.13 -12.32
C LEU A 264 0.57 6.98 -12.48
N LEU A 265 0.57 7.82 -13.49
CA LEU A 265 -0.59 8.60 -13.92
C LEU A 265 -0.70 8.53 -15.45
N GLY A 266 -1.57 7.67 -15.95
CA GLY A 266 -1.61 7.36 -17.37
C GLY A 266 -0.23 6.90 -17.88
N SER A 267 0.30 7.55 -18.88
CA SER A 267 1.63 7.30 -19.44
C SER A 267 2.77 8.05 -18.73
N HIS A 268 2.54 8.55 -17.53
CA HIS A 268 3.55 9.30 -16.79
C HIS A 268 3.98 8.56 -15.52
N LEU A 269 5.28 8.50 -15.33
CA LEU A 269 5.92 8.03 -14.11
C LEU A 269 6.29 9.24 -13.24
N ILE A 270 5.75 9.29 -12.02
CA ILE A 270 6.02 10.35 -11.06
C ILE A 270 6.91 9.81 -9.96
N ILE A 271 8.02 10.48 -9.72
CA ILE A 271 9.03 10.10 -8.75
C ILE A 271 9.24 11.22 -7.76
N ARG A 272 9.12 10.91 -6.48
CA ARG A 272 9.48 11.84 -5.41
C ARG A 272 11.00 11.87 -5.23
N ARG A 273 11.58 13.06 -5.32
CA ARG A 273 13.00 13.34 -5.05
C ARG A 273 13.18 14.08 -3.73
N PRO A 274 14.40 14.17 -3.19
CA PRO A 274 14.65 14.92 -1.95
C PRO A 274 14.17 16.37 -1.98
N LYS A 275 14.18 17.02 -3.14
CA LYS A 275 13.84 18.44 -3.30
C LYS A 275 12.61 18.70 -4.19
N GLY A 276 11.80 17.69 -4.50
CA GLY A 276 10.61 17.88 -5.35
C GLY A 276 10.09 16.61 -5.99
N LEU A 277 9.36 16.79 -7.09
CA LEU A 277 8.82 15.72 -7.93
C LEU A 277 9.47 15.77 -9.31
N SER A 278 9.69 14.61 -9.90
CA SER A 278 10.02 14.47 -11.32
C SER A 278 8.94 13.68 -12.02
N CYS A 279 8.55 14.14 -13.20
CA CYS A 279 7.58 13.48 -14.06
C CYS A 279 8.29 13.05 -15.34
N PHE A 280 8.14 11.78 -15.71
CA PHE A 280 8.71 11.19 -16.91
C PHE A 280 7.59 10.65 -17.78
N ALA A 281 7.58 11.02 -19.05
CA ALA A 281 6.69 10.40 -20.02
C ALA A 281 7.23 8.99 -20.33
N LEU A 282 6.39 7.98 -20.14
CA LEU A 282 6.67 6.61 -20.56
C LEU A 282 6.29 6.51 -22.03
N ARG A 283 7.28 6.40 -22.91
CA ARG A 283 7.03 6.12 -24.34
C ARG A 283 6.82 4.63 -24.48
N GLY A 284 5.77 4.21 -25.17
CA GLY A 284 5.66 2.83 -25.66
C GLY A 284 6.86 2.49 -26.55
N PRO A 285 7.12 1.19 -26.84
CA PRO A 285 8.11 0.84 -27.82
C PRO A 285 7.82 1.61 -29.11
N SER A 286 8.85 2.25 -29.68
CA SER A 286 8.74 2.91 -30.97
C SER A 286 8.23 1.87 -31.96
N PRO A 287 7.22 2.17 -32.80
CA PRO A 287 6.84 1.27 -33.87
C PRO A 287 8.10 1.01 -34.72
N GLN A 288 8.43 -0.27 -34.88
CA GLN A 288 9.46 -0.71 -35.81
C GLN A 288 9.01 -0.51 -37.25
#